data_4de64cf8820c4da2bd7bb8270f1cc4ba
#
_entry.id   4de64cf8820c4da2bd7bb8270f1cc4ba
#
_cell.length_a   1.000
_cell.length_b   1.000
_cell.length_c   1.000
_cell.angle_alpha   90.00
_cell.angle_beta   90.00
_cell.angle_gamma   90.00
#
_symmetry.space_group_name_H-M   'P 1'
#
loop_
_entity.id
_entity.type
_entity.pdbx_description
1 polymer ?
#
loop_
_entity_poly.entity_id
_entity_poly.type
_entity_poly.pdbx_seq_one_letter_code
_entity_poly.pdbx_strand_id
1 'polypeptide(L)'
;SGEFVPGQSRKYDRLFPNISIAMPVKDVNLTLSYTAKTVRPHYSQLSSNIQYDDRFTYETGNPLLQPELNHDVTLEGMYKWIYVALSYQYVKDAIVNIVEPYGGENPVNLMTCKNLDNMSRYSALLSLSPKISRWSPRLQLVLMGQELEQQALGKRRFDNPLLFVDFYNSVSFGKGFVATGDVICHTSGDMDM
;
A
#
# COMPACT_ATOMS: atom_id res chain seq x y z
N SER A 1 -20.49 -21.20 -25.21
CA SER A 1 -21.53 -21.41 -24.20
C SER A 1 -20.84 -21.49 -22.84
N GLY A 2 -20.80 -20.35 -22.12
CA GLY A 2 -20.25 -20.30 -20.78
C GLY A 2 -21.15 -21.04 -19.81
N GLU A 3 -20.64 -22.00 -19.08
CA GLU A 3 -21.31 -22.65 -17.98
C GLU A 3 -21.45 -21.64 -16.83
N PHE A 4 -22.66 -21.26 -16.56
CA PHE A 4 -23.02 -20.45 -15.42
C PHE A 4 -22.96 -21.33 -14.16
N VAL A 5 -21.93 -21.17 -13.33
CA VAL A 5 -21.86 -21.85 -12.05
C VAL A 5 -22.87 -21.21 -11.10
N PRO A 6 -23.92 -21.92 -10.63
CA PRO A 6 -24.97 -21.34 -9.79
C PRO A 6 -24.39 -20.95 -8.43
N GLY A 7 -24.48 -19.66 -8.11
CA GLY A 7 -24.61 -19.09 -6.80
C GLY A 7 -23.76 -19.64 -5.65
N GLN A 8 -22.46 -19.32 -5.59
CA GLN A 8 -21.75 -19.34 -4.31
C GLN A 8 -22.14 -18.09 -3.49
N SER A 9 -23.23 -18.19 -2.71
CA SER A 9 -23.54 -17.19 -1.69
C SER A 9 -22.63 -17.47 -0.47
N ARG A 10 -21.59 -16.69 -0.29
CA ARG A 10 -20.75 -16.74 0.92
C ARG A 10 -21.22 -15.64 1.87
N LYS A 11 -21.77 -16.03 3.04
CA LYS A 11 -22.03 -15.11 4.14
C LYS A 11 -20.76 -14.96 4.96
N TYR A 12 -20.30 -13.72 5.13
CA TYR A 12 -19.19 -13.36 5.99
C TYR A 12 -19.71 -12.47 7.11
N ASP A 13 -19.85 -13.04 8.31
CA ASP A 13 -20.11 -12.26 9.52
C ASP A 13 -18.76 -12.01 10.20
N ARG A 14 -18.17 -10.83 9.97
CA ARG A 14 -16.91 -10.41 10.57
C ARG A 14 -17.06 -9.04 11.21
N LEU A 15 -16.46 -8.88 12.39
CA LEU A 15 -16.33 -7.58 13.04
C LEU A 15 -15.16 -6.82 12.41
N PHE A 16 -15.40 -5.56 12.07
CA PHE A 16 -14.40 -4.64 11.54
C PHE A 16 -14.18 -3.49 12.52
N PRO A 17 -13.37 -3.71 13.57
CA PRO A 17 -13.10 -2.68 14.57
C PRO A 17 -12.32 -1.53 13.95
N ASN A 18 -12.67 -0.31 14.39
CA ASN A 18 -11.91 0.91 14.16
C ASN A 18 -11.78 1.59 15.52
N ILE A 19 -10.57 1.56 16.08
CA ILE A 19 -10.27 2.06 17.41
C ILE A 19 -9.15 3.07 17.29
N SER A 20 -9.34 4.25 17.89
CA SER A 20 -8.30 5.28 17.97
C SER A 20 -8.22 5.83 19.39
N ILE A 21 -7.01 5.92 19.90
CA ILE A 21 -6.71 6.45 21.23
C ILE A 21 -5.75 7.63 21.07
N ALA A 22 -6.21 8.82 21.42
CA ALA A 22 -5.40 10.02 21.44
C ALA A 22 -4.96 10.31 22.86
N MET A 23 -3.67 10.52 23.07
CA MET A 23 -3.02 10.76 24.36
C MET A 23 -2.18 12.03 24.29
N PRO A 24 -2.59 13.14 24.92
CA PRO A 24 -1.73 14.27 25.10
C PRO A 24 -0.71 13.97 26.21
N VAL A 25 0.58 13.96 25.88
CA VAL A 25 1.69 13.77 26.82
C VAL A 25 2.54 15.03 26.83
N LYS A 26 2.30 15.92 27.78
CA LYS A 26 2.91 17.27 27.84
C LYS A 26 2.64 18.03 26.53
N ASP A 27 3.70 18.34 25.78
CA ASP A 27 3.63 19.09 24.52
C ASP A 27 3.54 18.17 23.30
N VAL A 28 3.46 16.85 23.49
CA VAL A 28 3.37 15.83 22.44
C VAL A 28 1.95 15.31 22.36
N ASN A 29 1.36 15.31 21.18
CA ASN A 29 0.12 14.60 20.89
C ASN A 29 0.45 13.27 20.25
N LEU A 30 0.10 12.17 20.94
CA LEU A 30 0.24 10.81 20.44
C LEU A 30 -1.12 10.25 20.07
N THR A 31 -1.20 9.58 18.93
CA THR A 31 -2.41 8.87 18.50
C THR A 31 -2.02 7.47 18.08
N LEU A 32 -2.64 6.47 18.71
CA LEU A 32 -2.56 5.07 18.31
C LEU A 32 -3.89 4.68 17.68
N SER A 33 -3.88 4.17 16.46
CA SER A 33 -5.07 3.69 15.78
C SER A 33 -4.90 2.26 15.29
N TYR A 34 -6.00 1.52 15.33
CA TYR A 34 -6.13 0.19 14.76
C TYR A 34 -7.41 0.11 13.96
N THR A 35 -7.29 -0.34 12.71
CA THR A 35 -8.44 -0.55 11.81
C THR A 35 -8.34 -1.92 11.17
N ALA A 36 -9.46 -2.67 11.22
CA ALA A 36 -9.61 -3.86 10.41
C ALA A 36 -10.68 -3.61 9.34
N LYS A 37 -10.38 -3.98 8.10
CA LYS A 37 -11.30 -3.84 6.96
C LYS A 37 -11.16 -5.00 5.98
N THR A 38 -12.24 -5.29 5.27
CA THR A 38 -12.21 -6.24 4.14
C THR A 38 -12.23 -5.49 2.82
N VAL A 39 -11.43 -5.95 1.86
CA VAL A 39 -11.45 -5.47 0.48
C VAL A 39 -11.92 -6.62 -0.40
N ARG A 40 -13.00 -6.39 -1.13
CA ARG A 40 -13.56 -7.40 -2.03
C ARG A 40 -12.89 -7.29 -3.40
N PRO A 41 -12.66 -8.42 -4.09
CA PRO A 41 -12.20 -8.39 -5.47
C PRO A 41 -13.16 -7.58 -6.35
N HIS A 42 -12.61 -6.85 -7.31
CA HIS A 42 -13.42 -6.20 -8.35
C HIS A 42 -14.06 -7.23 -9.27
N TYR A 43 -15.17 -6.89 -9.91
CA TYR A 43 -15.85 -7.78 -10.86
C TYR A 43 -14.95 -8.23 -12.02
N SER A 44 -14.08 -7.35 -12.50
CA SER A 44 -13.09 -7.70 -13.53
C SER A 44 -12.12 -8.78 -13.07
N GLN A 45 -11.68 -8.72 -11.80
CA GLN A 45 -10.80 -9.71 -11.19
C GLN A 45 -11.47 -11.08 -10.98
N LEU A 46 -12.80 -11.11 -10.92
CA LEU A 46 -13.59 -12.35 -10.77
C LEU A 46 -14.05 -12.92 -12.13
N SER A 47 -13.86 -12.21 -13.23
CA SER A 47 -14.28 -12.65 -14.57
C SER A 47 -13.34 -13.74 -15.09
N SER A 48 -13.88 -14.89 -15.49
CA SER A 48 -13.12 -15.95 -16.14
C SER A 48 -12.92 -15.74 -17.66
N ASN A 49 -13.39 -14.61 -18.19
CA ASN A 49 -13.23 -14.31 -19.61
C ASN A 49 -11.77 -13.98 -19.90
N ILE A 50 -11.21 -14.67 -20.89
CA ILE A 50 -9.87 -14.38 -21.39
C ILE A 50 -9.97 -13.22 -22.35
N GLN A 51 -9.26 -12.14 -22.07
CA GLN A 51 -9.14 -10.95 -22.92
C GLN A 51 -7.78 -11.00 -23.64
N TYR A 52 -7.77 -10.63 -24.90
CA TYR A 52 -6.56 -10.46 -25.69
C TYR A 52 -6.04 -9.03 -25.46
N ASP A 53 -4.89 -8.90 -24.86
CA ASP A 53 -4.24 -7.61 -24.66
C ASP A 53 -3.28 -7.31 -25.81
N ASP A 54 -2.31 -8.21 -26.05
CA ASP A 54 -1.39 -8.13 -27.16
C ASP A 54 -1.00 -9.52 -27.70
N ARG A 55 -0.08 -9.56 -28.66
CA ARG A 55 0.39 -10.77 -29.33
C ARG A 55 0.98 -11.83 -28.39
N PHE A 56 1.46 -11.42 -27.22
CA PHE A 56 2.16 -12.27 -26.26
C PHE A 56 1.48 -12.30 -24.89
N THR A 57 0.37 -11.56 -24.73
CA THR A 57 -0.25 -11.37 -23.41
C THR A 57 -1.77 -11.52 -23.51
N TYR A 58 -2.28 -12.40 -22.68
CA TYR A 58 -3.70 -12.55 -22.37
C TYR A 58 -3.96 -12.11 -20.94
N GLU A 59 -5.14 -11.62 -20.66
CA GLU A 59 -5.60 -11.26 -19.32
C GLU A 59 -6.85 -12.04 -18.96
N THR A 60 -6.92 -12.54 -17.72
CA THR A 60 -8.12 -13.18 -17.16
C THR A 60 -8.21 -12.91 -15.68
N GLY A 61 -9.40 -12.78 -15.16
CA GLY A 61 -9.61 -12.78 -13.71
C GLY A 61 -9.64 -14.21 -13.14
N ASN A 62 -9.90 -14.29 -11.84
CA ASN A 62 -9.98 -15.54 -11.10
C ASN A 62 -11.26 -15.56 -10.24
N PRO A 63 -12.28 -16.35 -10.60
CA PRO A 63 -13.53 -16.46 -9.84
C PRO A 63 -13.36 -17.03 -8.42
N LEU A 64 -12.20 -17.65 -8.13
CA LEU A 64 -11.92 -18.26 -6.84
C LEU A 64 -11.32 -17.29 -5.82
N LEU A 65 -11.09 -16.03 -6.20
CA LEU A 65 -10.54 -15.02 -5.32
C LEU A 65 -11.39 -14.85 -4.05
N GLN A 66 -10.68 -14.77 -2.94
CA GLN A 66 -11.24 -14.45 -1.64
C GLN A 66 -11.03 -12.97 -1.32
N PRO A 67 -11.95 -12.36 -0.53
CA PRO A 67 -11.74 -11.00 -0.07
C PRO A 67 -10.53 -10.90 0.85
N GLU A 68 -9.72 -9.86 0.66
CA GLU A 68 -8.62 -9.53 1.56
C GLU A 68 -9.14 -9.10 2.93
N LEU A 69 -8.36 -9.39 3.96
CA LEU A 69 -8.55 -8.86 5.30
C LEU A 69 -7.33 -8.04 5.69
N ASN A 70 -7.53 -6.73 5.79
CA ASN A 70 -6.50 -5.77 6.12
C ASN A 70 -6.57 -5.38 7.60
N HIS A 71 -5.44 -5.45 8.29
CA HIS A 71 -5.23 -4.98 9.65
C HIS A 71 -4.18 -3.88 9.62
N ASP A 72 -4.60 -2.67 9.95
CA ASP A 72 -3.74 -1.49 9.93
C ASP A 72 -3.54 -1.00 11.36
N VAL A 73 -2.28 -0.89 11.80
CA VAL A 73 -1.88 -0.26 13.06
C VAL A 73 -1.04 0.96 12.74
N THR A 74 -1.40 2.12 13.29
CA THR A 74 -0.66 3.36 13.08
C THR A 74 -0.43 4.06 14.40
N LEU A 75 0.82 4.46 14.64
CA LEU A 75 1.23 5.32 15.75
C LEU A 75 1.70 6.65 15.17
N GLU A 76 1.03 7.72 15.56
CA GLU A 76 1.35 9.08 15.15
C GLU A 76 1.77 9.91 16.35
N GLY A 77 2.77 10.75 16.14
CA GLY A 77 3.25 11.68 17.15
C GLY A 77 3.48 13.07 16.56
N MET A 78 2.98 14.11 17.24
CA MET A 78 3.20 15.49 16.84
C MET A 78 3.75 16.31 18.01
N TYR A 79 4.90 16.92 17.78
CA TYR A 79 5.54 17.86 18.71
C TYR A 79 5.93 19.14 17.96
N LYS A 80 5.22 20.24 18.22
CA LYS A 80 5.43 21.53 17.56
C LYS A 80 5.44 21.39 16.03
N TRP A 81 6.62 21.40 15.42
CA TRP A 81 6.86 21.32 13.99
C TRP A 81 7.42 19.95 13.53
N ILE A 82 7.46 18.98 14.45
CA ILE A 82 7.92 17.61 14.19
C ILE A 82 6.69 16.70 14.17
N TYR A 83 6.53 15.94 13.08
CA TYR A 83 5.53 14.91 12.97
C TYR A 83 6.20 13.57 12.61
N VAL A 84 5.81 12.54 13.33
CA VAL A 84 6.27 11.15 13.11
C VAL A 84 5.05 10.26 12.96
N ALA A 85 5.07 9.38 11.97
CA ALA A 85 4.08 8.32 11.84
C ALA A 85 4.77 6.98 11.57
N LEU A 86 4.38 5.96 12.31
CA LEU A 86 4.79 4.58 12.12
C LEU A 86 3.55 3.76 11.78
N SER A 87 3.57 3.06 10.65
CA SER A 87 2.47 2.22 10.21
C SER A 87 2.94 0.78 10.00
N TYR A 88 2.11 -0.15 10.41
CA TYR A 88 2.21 -1.55 10.10
C TYR A 88 0.88 -2.05 9.56
N GLN A 89 0.90 -2.60 8.36
CA GLN A 89 -0.25 -3.21 7.71
C GLN A 89 0.00 -4.70 7.52
N TYR A 90 -0.95 -5.50 7.99
CA TYR A 90 -0.99 -6.94 7.73
C TYR A 90 -2.20 -7.25 6.87
N VAL A 91 -1.97 -7.87 5.71
CA VAL A 91 -3.00 -8.25 4.74
C VAL A 91 -3.04 -9.76 4.64
N LYS A 92 -4.15 -10.34 5.05
CA LYS A 92 -4.44 -11.76 4.84
C LYS A 92 -5.21 -11.94 3.53
N ASP A 93 -4.89 -13.02 2.80
CA ASP A 93 -5.48 -13.34 1.49
C ASP A 93 -5.28 -12.19 0.48
N ALA A 94 -4.10 -11.54 0.48
CA ALA A 94 -3.79 -10.39 -0.37
C ALA A 94 -3.96 -10.75 -1.85
N ILE A 95 -4.68 -9.92 -2.62
CA ILE A 95 -4.89 -10.13 -4.05
C ILE A 95 -3.74 -9.49 -4.81
N VAL A 96 -3.00 -10.30 -5.56
CA VAL A 96 -1.88 -9.85 -6.39
C VAL A 96 -2.07 -10.27 -7.84
N ASN A 97 -1.57 -9.43 -8.74
CA ASN A 97 -1.46 -9.77 -10.15
C ASN A 97 -0.22 -10.64 -10.34
N ILE A 98 -0.39 -11.72 -11.08
CA ILE A 98 0.70 -12.64 -11.43
C ILE A 98 0.70 -12.89 -12.92
N VAL A 99 1.85 -13.30 -13.45
CA VAL A 99 2.02 -13.69 -14.84
C VAL A 99 2.38 -15.17 -14.85
N GLU A 100 1.61 -15.97 -15.59
CA GLU A 100 1.82 -17.39 -15.75
C GLU A 100 1.97 -17.75 -17.24
N PRO A 101 2.74 -18.77 -17.61
CA PRO A 101 2.79 -19.24 -18.98
C PRO A 101 1.46 -19.92 -19.35
N TYR A 102 0.88 -19.53 -20.49
CA TYR A 102 -0.36 -20.07 -21.04
C TYR A 102 -0.14 -20.62 -22.44
N GLY A 103 -0.59 -21.84 -22.69
CA GLY A 103 -0.41 -22.53 -23.96
C GLY A 103 0.73 -23.55 -23.93
N GLY A 104 0.83 -24.35 -25.00
CA GLY A 104 1.77 -25.49 -25.11
C GLY A 104 3.14 -25.10 -25.71
N GLU A 105 3.37 -25.40 -26.98
CA GLU A 105 4.69 -25.24 -27.62
C GLU A 105 5.18 -23.79 -27.77
N ASN A 106 4.25 -22.82 -27.86
CA ASN A 106 4.54 -21.39 -27.89
C ASN A 106 3.78 -20.68 -26.76
N PRO A 107 4.29 -20.73 -25.52
CA PRO A 107 3.58 -20.14 -24.38
C PRO A 107 3.52 -18.62 -24.50
N VAL A 108 2.31 -18.08 -24.33
CA VAL A 108 2.07 -16.66 -24.14
C VAL A 108 1.96 -16.37 -22.65
N ASN A 109 2.07 -15.12 -22.25
CA ASN A 109 1.88 -14.69 -20.88
C ASN A 109 0.38 -14.57 -20.55
N LEU A 110 -0.06 -15.20 -19.48
CA LEU A 110 -1.39 -15.01 -18.92
C LEU A 110 -1.28 -14.17 -17.66
N MET A 111 -1.77 -12.94 -17.71
CA MET A 111 -1.93 -12.09 -16.53
C MET A 111 -3.21 -12.49 -15.81
N THR A 112 -3.10 -12.81 -14.54
CA THR A 112 -4.24 -13.19 -13.71
C THR A 112 -4.03 -12.75 -12.26
N CYS A 113 -5.06 -12.92 -11.41
CA CYS A 113 -5.01 -12.55 -10.01
C CYS A 113 -5.04 -13.80 -9.14
N LYS A 114 -4.25 -13.80 -8.05
CA LYS A 114 -4.29 -14.84 -7.00
C LYS A 114 -4.26 -14.22 -5.61
N ASN A 115 -4.80 -14.95 -4.65
CA ASN A 115 -4.58 -14.62 -3.25
C ASN A 115 -3.22 -15.17 -2.80
N LEU A 116 -2.42 -14.31 -2.17
CA LEU A 116 -1.28 -14.71 -1.35
C LEU A 116 -1.76 -14.99 0.08
N ASP A 117 -1.05 -15.89 0.79
CA ASP A 117 -1.43 -16.22 2.15
C ASP A 117 -1.38 -15.00 3.06
N ASN A 118 -0.25 -14.28 3.05
CA ASN A 118 -0.06 -13.09 3.87
C ASN A 118 0.88 -12.09 3.18
N MET A 119 0.62 -10.81 3.45
CA MET A 119 1.49 -9.71 3.07
C MET A 119 1.59 -8.74 4.23
N SER A 120 2.80 -8.32 4.56
CA SER A 120 3.04 -7.28 5.57
C SER A 120 3.74 -6.09 4.94
N ARG A 121 3.28 -4.89 5.28
CA ARG A 121 3.90 -3.62 4.89
C ARG A 121 4.20 -2.81 6.14
N TYR A 122 5.34 -2.16 6.16
CA TYR A 122 5.70 -1.23 7.22
C TYR A 122 6.18 0.08 6.62
N SER A 123 5.85 1.15 7.27
CA SER A 123 6.33 2.47 6.89
C SER A 123 6.65 3.33 8.09
N ALA A 124 7.64 4.19 7.93
CA ALA A 124 7.99 5.23 8.90
C ALA A 124 8.09 6.57 8.16
N LEU A 125 7.35 7.55 8.63
CA LEU A 125 7.37 8.93 8.14
C LEU A 125 7.91 9.85 9.22
N LEU A 126 8.89 10.67 8.87
CA LEU A 126 9.32 11.82 9.64
C LEU A 126 9.10 13.08 8.81
N SER A 127 8.35 14.04 9.35
CA SER A 127 8.14 15.35 8.73
C SER A 127 8.60 16.45 9.68
N LEU A 128 9.50 17.30 9.19
CA LEU A 128 10.04 18.47 9.89
C LEU A 128 9.60 19.73 9.13
N SER A 129 8.81 20.59 9.76
CA SER A 129 8.27 21.80 9.12
C SER A 129 8.42 23.05 10.02
N PRO A 130 9.66 23.43 10.39
CA PRO A 130 9.88 24.62 11.21
C PRO A 130 9.56 25.91 10.41
N LYS A 131 9.11 26.93 11.12
CA LYS A 131 8.94 28.27 10.57
C LYS A 131 10.05 29.18 11.09
N ILE A 132 10.98 29.57 10.22
CA ILE A 132 12.16 30.39 10.56
C ILE A 132 11.99 31.76 9.91
N SER A 133 11.32 32.69 10.61
CA SER A 133 11.03 34.01 10.09
C SER A 133 10.28 33.99 8.76
N ARG A 134 10.94 34.32 7.65
CA ARG A 134 10.37 34.35 6.29
C ARG A 134 10.57 33.03 5.54
N TRP A 135 11.34 32.12 6.10
CA TRP A 135 11.64 30.82 5.52
C TRP A 135 10.84 29.72 6.20
N SER A 136 10.17 28.91 5.43
CA SER A 136 9.34 27.80 5.88
C SER A 136 9.73 26.52 5.11
N PRO A 137 10.82 25.85 5.53
CA PRO A 137 11.22 24.60 4.94
C PRO A 137 10.31 23.45 5.44
N ARG A 138 10.20 22.40 4.63
CA ARG A 138 9.61 21.12 5.02
C ARG A 138 10.49 19.99 4.50
N LEU A 139 10.99 19.17 5.42
CA LEU A 139 11.69 17.94 5.10
C LEU A 139 10.79 16.76 5.45
N GLN A 140 10.55 15.88 4.48
CA GLN A 140 9.84 14.62 4.70
C GLN A 140 10.75 13.46 4.35
N LEU A 141 10.85 12.50 5.25
CA LEU A 141 11.56 11.25 5.07
C LEU A 141 10.54 10.13 5.22
N VAL A 142 10.39 9.28 4.21
CA VAL A 142 9.51 8.12 4.24
C VAL A 142 10.34 6.88 3.96
N LEU A 143 10.33 5.96 4.90
CA LEU A 143 10.92 4.63 4.77
C LEU A 143 9.79 3.62 4.64
N MET A 144 9.83 2.77 3.62
CA MET A 144 8.83 1.74 3.38
C MET A 144 9.49 0.39 3.12
N GLY A 145 8.86 -0.68 3.58
CA GLY A 145 9.29 -2.04 3.30
C GLY A 145 8.09 -3.01 3.27
N GLN A 146 8.32 -4.17 2.67
CA GLN A 146 7.28 -5.16 2.41
C GLN A 146 7.82 -6.58 2.61
N GLU A 147 6.97 -7.46 3.12
CA GLU A 147 7.21 -8.90 3.19
C GLU A 147 6.02 -9.64 2.60
N LEU A 148 6.27 -10.65 1.78
CA LEU A 148 5.25 -11.52 1.20
C LEU A 148 5.44 -12.94 1.70
N GLU A 149 4.36 -13.63 1.98
CA GLU A 149 4.37 -15.04 2.35
C GLU A 149 3.40 -15.81 1.46
N GLN A 150 3.90 -16.87 0.83
CA GLN A 150 3.11 -17.77 0.01
C GLN A 150 3.51 -19.22 0.32
N GLN A 151 2.52 -20.07 0.57
CA GLN A 151 2.71 -21.48 0.97
C GLN A 151 3.57 -22.27 -0.01
N ALA A 152 3.48 -21.98 -1.31
CA ALA A 152 4.24 -22.66 -2.37
C ALA A 152 5.67 -22.12 -2.56
N LEU A 153 5.94 -20.85 -2.23
CA LEU A 153 7.20 -20.13 -2.49
C LEU A 153 7.98 -19.80 -1.20
N GLY A 154 7.39 -20.05 -0.04
CA GLY A 154 7.95 -19.64 1.24
C GLY A 154 7.82 -18.14 1.50
N LYS A 155 8.48 -17.67 2.56
CA LYS A 155 8.48 -16.25 2.92
C LYS A 155 9.49 -15.51 2.06
N ARG A 156 9.04 -14.52 1.30
CA ARG A 156 9.88 -13.61 0.55
C ARG A 156 9.90 -12.25 1.24
N ARG A 157 11.08 -11.82 1.63
CA ARG A 157 11.32 -10.51 2.18
C ARG A 157 11.95 -9.63 1.11
N PHE A 158 11.46 -8.42 0.97
CA PHE A 158 12.13 -7.41 0.16
C PHE A 158 13.20 -6.75 1.03
N ASP A 159 14.46 -7.10 0.79
CA ASP A 159 15.58 -6.71 1.66
C ASP A 159 16.01 -5.25 1.49
N ASN A 160 15.56 -4.60 0.40
CA ASN A 160 15.87 -3.20 0.11
C ASN A 160 14.66 -2.30 0.39
N PRO A 161 14.56 -1.67 1.57
CA PRO A 161 13.49 -0.73 1.84
C PRO A 161 13.63 0.50 0.94
N LEU A 162 12.50 1.04 0.49
CA LEU A 162 12.44 2.28 -0.26
C LEU A 162 12.54 3.46 0.70
N LEU A 163 13.56 4.30 0.52
CA LEU A 163 13.66 5.59 1.19
C LEU A 163 13.27 6.69 0.19
N PHE A 164 12.29 7.48 0.59
CA PHE A 164 11.84 8.67 -0.13
C PHE A 164 12.15 9.90 0.69
N VAL A 165 12.74 10.91 0.04
CA VAL A 165 13.13 12.20 0.65
C VAL A 165 12.50 13.31 -0.16
N ASP A 166 11.68 14.14 0.48
CA ASP A 166 11.09 15.35 -0.08
C ASP A 166 11.56 16.56 0.74
N PHE A 167 12.24 17.49 0.09
CA PHE A 167 12.69 18.74 0.69
C PHE A 167 12.07 19.93 -0.02
N TYR A 168 10.99 20.44 0.56
CA TYR A 168 10.29 21.62 0.08
C TYR A 168 10.76 22.88 0.81
N ASN A 169 10.99 23.95 0.03
CA ASN A 169 11.36 25.26 0.53
C ASN A 169 10.35 26.32 0.13
N SER A 170 10.05 27.21 1.07
CA SER A 170 9.24 28.40 0.79
C SER A 170 9.84 29.61 1.51
N VAL A 171 10.12 30.66 0.72
CA VAL A 171 10.68 31.92 1.24
C VAL A 171 9.77 33.07 0.85
N SER A 172 9.30 33.83 1.85
CA SER A 172 8.48 35.03 1.66
C SER A 172 9.37 36.29 1.67
N PHE A 173 9.38 37.01 0.56
CA PHE A 173 10.14 38.26 0.43
C PHE A 173 9.37 39.52 0.84
N GLY A 174 8.11 39.36 1.29
CA GLY A 174 7.21 40.45 1.59
C GLY A 174 6.50 41.01 0.34
N LYS A 175 5.59 41.96 0.50
CA LYS A 175 4.76 42.55 -0.57
C LYS A 175 4.01 41.52 -1.44
N GLY A 176 3.74 40.34 -0.88
CA GLY A 176 3.04 39.24 -1.60
C GLY A 176 3.93 38.35 -2.45
N PHE A 177 5.24 38.56 -2.52
CA PHE A 177 6.16 37.70 -3.26
C PHE A 177 6.60 36.50 -2.42
N VAL A 178 6.45 35.30 -2.97
CA VAL A 178 6.90 34.03 -2.39
C VAL A 178 7.66 33.24 -3.46
N ALA A 179 8.84 32.76 -3.13
CA ALA A 179 9.55 31.77 -3.93
C ALA A 179 9.42 30.39 -3.27
N THR A 180 9.17 29.38 -4.09
CA THR A 180 9.10 27.97 -3.66
C THR A 180 10.00 27.11 -4.54
N GLY A 181 10.51 26.05 -3.97
CA GLY A 181 11.29 25.04 -4.70
C GLY A 181 11.30 23.74 -3.89
N ASP A 182 11.28 22.62 -4.56
CA ASP A 182 11.32 21.30 -3.98
C ASP A 182 12.38 20.42 -4.65
N VAL A 183 12.90 19.49 -3.89
CA VAL A 183 13.82 18.45 -4.32
C VAL A 183 13.31 17.13 -3.82
N ILE A 184 13.04 16.21 -4.73
CA ILE A 184 12.58 14.87 -4.43
C ILE A 184 13.64 13.87 -4.84
N CYS A 185 14.03 13.01 -3.92
CA CYS A 185 14.97 11.91 -4.15
C CYS A 185 14.37 10.61 -3.59
N HIS A 186 14.66 9.50 -4.23
CA HIS A 186 14.32 8.18 -3.71
C HIS A 186 15.43 7.17 -4.03
N THR A 187 15.56 6.17 -3.17
CA THR A 187 16.44 5.02 -3.44
C THR A 187 15.72 4.02 -4.35
N SER A 188 16.48 3.14 -4.98
CA SER A 188 15.91 1.93 -5.59
C SER A 188 15.56 0.97 -4.48
N GLY A 189 14.27 0.79 -4.22
CA GLY A 189 13.76 -0.19 -3.27
C GLY A 189 12.97 -1.29 -3.98
N ASP A 190 12.88 -2.46 -3.34
CA ASP A 190 12.08 -3.57 -3.83
C ASP A 190 10.68 -3.47 -3.23
N MET A 191 9.71 -3.03 -4.02
CA MET A 191 8.28 -3.06 -3.67
C MET A 191 7.49 -3.58 -4.87
N ASP A 192 6.64 -4.58 -4.65
CA ASP A 192 5.57 -4.92 -5.58
C ASP A 192 4.41 -3.93 -5.36
N MET A 193 4.08 -3.18 -6.41
CA MET A 193 2.95 -2.25 -6.44
C MET A 193 1.75 -2.89 -7.14
#